data_86406451d5c20e204e25b17fd8792791
#
_entry.id   86406451d5c20e204e25b17fd8792791
#
_cell.length_a   1.000
_cell.length_b   1.000
_cell.length_c   1.000
_cell.angle_alpha   90.00
_cell.angle_beta   90.00
_cell.angle_gamma   90.00
#
_symmetry.space_group_name_H-M   'P 1'
#
loop_
_entity.id
_entity.type
_entity.pdbx_description
1 polymer ?
#
loop_
_entity_poly.entity_id
_entity_poly.type
_entity_poly.pdbx_seq_one_letter_code
_entity_poly.pdbx_strand_id
1 'polypeptide(L)'
;MLLSFKALRDLGLAALVLCAIGGVPAFAKTFVYVSNAQDGNIDAYTLDKSTGALTPIGKAEAGKLVMPMTVSRNKKFLYAAVRSDPFRVLTYAIDPKTGALTQKASAPLPDSMPYVSTDNTGRFLFTASYGGDKIAVSPINPSGLVEAAAIQVIPTGRNAHAILADRTNKFVYVPTLGANHVLQFRFDAKTGKLTPNEPAAVNARPGDGPRHLVFSANNKYLYVLNELTGNVIQFAIDAKKGTLTEVASVASVPAAVRSTLHDAERIAPFANVKVAGGNKRHGLSNYKKA
;
A
#
# COMPACT_ATOMS: atom_id res chain seq x y z
N MET A 1 -40.17 70.72 33.86
CA MET A 1 -39.66 70.03 35.05
C MET A 1 -38.34 69.32 34.62
N LEU A 2 -37.24 70.00 35.03
CA LEU A 2 -35.88 69.58 34.69
C LEU A 2 -35.49 68.39 35.53
N LEU A 3 -34.99 67.34 34.92
CA LEU A 3 -34.23 66.29 35.62
C LEU A 3 -32.84 66.16 34.98
N SER A 4 -31.90 66.28 35.84
CA SER A 4 -30.49 66.52 35.80
C SER A 4 -29.72 65.44 35.09
N PHE A 5 -28.85 65.83 34.15
CA PHE A 5 -27.72 65.07 33.61
C PHE A 5 -26.58 65.01 34.64
N LYS A 6 -26.45 63.91 35.38
CA LYS A 6 -25.25 63.59 36.12
C LYS A 6 -25.27 62.11 36.54
N ALA A 7 -24.85 61.21 35.65
CA ALA A 7 -24.37 59.89 36.01
C ALA A 7 -23.91 59.12 34.72
N LEU A 8 -22.85 59.59 34.04
CA LEU A 8 -22.17 58.86 32.99
C LEU A 8 -20.69 59.26 33.03
N ARG A 9 -20.02 58.85 34.07
CA ARG A 9 -18.53 58.82 34.10
C ARG A 9 -18.14 57.82 35.17
N ASP A 10 -17.93 56.62 34.78
CA ASP A 10 -17.07 55.60 35.40
C ASP A 10 -17.44 54.17 34.85
N LEU A 11 -17.40 54.02 33.53
CA LEU A 11 -17.31 52.71 32.94
C LEU A 11 -15.88 52.55 32.46
N GLY A 12 -15.08 51.91 33.32
CA GLY A 12 -13.72 51.55 33.03
C GLY A 12 -13.64 50.69 31.79
N LEU A 13 -12.82 51.12 30.85
CA LEU A 13 -12.42 50.40 29.65
C LEU A 13 -11.61 49.19 30.08
N ALA A 14 -12.26 48.04 30.36
CA ALA A 14 -11.59 46.77 30.47
C ALA A 14 -11.24 46.34 29.06
N ALA A 15 -10.01 46.67 28.63
CA ALA A 15 -9.44 46.12 27.39
C ALA A 15 -9.28 44.63 27.57
N LEU A 16 -10.20 43.85 26.98
CA LEU A 16 -10.06 42.41 26.81
C LEU A 16 -8.96 42.17 25.80
N VAL A 17 -7.72 41.96 26.28
CA VAL A 17 -6.62 41.44 25.45
C VAL A 17 -6.96 39.97 25.18
N LEU A 18 -7.66 39.71 24.07
CA LEU A 18 -7.78 38.38 23.52
C LEU A 18 -6.39 37.99 22.98
N CYS A 19 -5.59 37.34 23.81
CA CYS A 19 -4.43 36.61 23.33
C CYS A 19 -4.95 35.50 22.38
N ALA A 20 -5.06 35.82 21.09
CA ALA A 20 -5.16 34.83 20.07
C ALA A 20 -3.86 34.01 20.13
N ILE A 21 -3.88 32.93 20.92
CA ILE A 21 -2.91 31.88 20.81
C ILE A 21 -3.14 31.28 19.41
N GLY A 22 -2.50 31.87 18.40
CA GLY A 22 -2.40 31.34 17.08
C GLY A 22 -1.69 30.01 17.19
N GLY A 23 -2.46 28.95 17.43
CA GLY A 23 -1.96 27.60 17.32
C GLY A 23 -1.42 27.45 15.89
N VAL A 24 -0.10 27.40 15.75
CA VAL A 24 0.54 27.01 14.50
C VAL A 24 -0.13 25.68 14.11
N PRO A 25 -0.74 25.58 12.92
CA PRO A 25 -1.36 24.32 12.52
C PRO A 25 -0.29 23.24 12.60
N ALA A 26 -0.47 22.32 13.53
CA ALA A 26 0.43 21.17 13.68
C ALA A 26 0.33 20.39 12.37
N PHE A 27 1.26 20.61 11.47
CA PHE A 27 1.36 19.81 10.25
C PHE A 27 1.43 18.36 10.66
N ALA A 28 0.45 17.56 10.19
CA ALA A 28 0.41 16.14 10.48
C ALA A 28 1.75 15.51 10.12
N LYS A 29 2.42 14.93 11.12
CA LYS A 29 3.71 14.25 10.92
C LYS A 29 3.56 13.15 9.87
N THR A 30 4.55 13.00 9.04
CA THR A 30 4.64 11.90 8.09
C THR A 30 5.63 10.87 8.60
N PHE A 31 5.19 9.64 8.72
CA PHE A 31 6.01 8.52 9.16
C PHE A 31 6.40 7.64 7.98
N VAL A 32 7.61 7.09 8.03
CA VAL A 32 8.15 6.14 7.05
C VAL A 32 8.55 4.88 7.81
N TYR A 33 8.12 3.73 7.28
CA TYR A 33 8.46 2.42 7.83
C TYR A 33 9.27 1.64 6.80
N VAL A 34 10.40 1.10 7.25
CA VAL A 34 11.34 0.33 6.43
C VAL A 34 11.47 -1.06 7.03
N SER A 35 11.10 -2.10 6.27
CA SER A 35 11.34 -3.48 6.68
C SER A 35 12.76 -3.90 6.34
N ASN A 36 13.48 -4.39 7.33
CA ASN A 36 14.83 -4.93 7.22
C ASN A 36 14.73 -6.46 7.26
N ALA A 37 14.65 -7.07 6.07
CA ALA A 37 14.33 -8.49 5.94
C ALA A 37 15.36 -9.39 6.65
N GLN A 38 16.65 -9.08 6.52
CA GLN A 38 17.73 -9.86 7.13
C GLN A 38 17.78 -9.68 8.65
N ASP A 39 17.58 -8.44 9.13
CA ASP A 39 17.60 -8.12 10.56
C ASP A 39 16.31 -8.55 11.27
N GLY A 40 15.23 -8.75 10.52
CA GLY A 40 13.94 -9.19 11.05
C GLY A 40 13.19 -8.11 11.82
N ASN A 41 13.40 -6.84 11.48
CA ASN A 41 12.76 -5.70 12.15
C ASN A 41 12.22 -4.67 11.17
N ILE A 42 11.46 -3.71 11.70
CA ILE A 42 10.89 -2.59 10.95
C ILE A 42 11.36 -1.30 11.61
N ASP A 43 12.19 -0.53 10.90
CA ASP A 43 12.59 0.80 11.35
C ASP A 43 11.49 1.81 11.07
N ALA A 44 11.30 2.75 11.99
CA ALA A 44 10.34 3.84 11.88
C ALA A 44 11.08 5.19 11.89
N TYR A 45 10.63 6.09 11.02
CA TYR A 45 11.19 7.43 10.84
C TYR A 45 10.11 8.48 10.75
N THR A 46 10.41 9.72 11.14
CA THR A 46 9.69 10.89 10.68
C THR A 46 10.30 11.40 9.39
N LEU A 47 9.46 11.89 8.47
CA LEU A 47 9.90 12.54 7.22
C LEU A 47 9.68 14.04 7.33
N ASP A 48 10.75 14.82 7.18
CA ASP A 48 10.65 16.23 6.88
C ASP A 48 10.31 16.41 5.40
N LYS A 49 9.11 16.90 5.12
CA LYS A 49 8.62 17.07 3.74
C LYS A 49 9.32 18.19 2.97
N SER A 50 9.93 19.13 3.65
CA SER A 50 10.62 20.26 3.03
C SER A 50 12.03 19.89 2.56
N THR A 51 12.73 19.06 3.33
CA THR A 51 14.11 18.66 3.05
C THR A 51 14.24 17.22 2.54
N GLY A 52 13.22 16.38 2.75
CA GLY A 52 13.28 14.94 2.49
C GLY A 52 14.04 14.17 3.57
N ALA A 53 14.51 14.82 4.64
CA ALA A 53 15.28 14.18 5.69
C ALA A 53 14.45 13.18 6.51
N LEU A 54 15.07 12.04 6.84
CA LEU A 54 14.50 11.02 7.71
C LEU A 54 15.17 11.08 9.09
N THR A 55 14.37 11.18 10.14
CA THR A 55 14.83 11.11 11.54
C THR A 55 14.31 9.82 12.17
N PRO A 56 15.17 8.94 12.69
CA PRO A 56 14.74 7.71 13.36
C PRO A 56 13.87 8.02 14.58
N ILE A 57 12.81 7.23 14.78
CA ILE A 57 11.90 7.32 15.92
C ILE A 57 11.77 6.02 16.69
N GLY A 58 12.27 4.92 16.13
CA GLY A 58 12.24 3.63 16.80
C GLY A 58 12.32 2.46 15.84
N LYS A 59 12.21 1.27 16.41
CA LYS A 59 12.29 -0.02 15.74
C LYS A 59 11.23 -0.95 16.33
N ALA A 60 10.64 -1.81 15.51
CA ALA A 60 9.74 -2.87 15.94
C ALA A 60 10.28 -4.23 15.48
N GLU A 61 10.31 -5.20 16.39
CA GLU A 61 10.65 -6.59 16.06
C GLU A 61 9.56 -7.24 15.21
N ALA A 62 9.94 -8.09 14.25
CA ALA A 62 9.03 -8.74 13.33
C ALA A 62 9.38 -10.20 13.07
N GLY A 63 10.64 -10.48 12.81
CA GLY A 63 11.16 -11.79 12.41
C GLY A 63 11.79 -11.76 11.02
N LYS A 64 12.67 -12.71 10.79
CA LYS A 64 13.44 -12.79 9.54
C LYS A 64 12.54 -12.82 8.30
N LEU A 65 13.02 -12.20 7.24
CA LEU A 65 12.32 -12.04 5.97
C LEU A 65 11.00 -11.27 6.10
N VAL A 66 10.92 -10.31 7.05
CA VAL A 66 9.79 -9.39 7.14
C VAL A 66 9.75 -8.51 5.91
N MET A 67 8.85 -8.80 5.01
CA MET A 67 8.43 -8.03 3.84
C MET A 67 7.36 -8.79 3.07
N PRO A 68 6.40 -8.15 2.42
CA PRO A 68 6.14 -6.71 2.31
C PRO A 68 5.32 -6.16 3.47
N MET A 69 5.00 -4.86 3.36
CA MET A 69 4.14 -4.17 4.32
C MET A 69 3.04 -3.37 3.62
N THR A 70 1.91 -3.18 4.32
CA THR A 70 0.86 -2.25 3.89
C THR A 70 0.25 -1.52 5.08
N VAL A 71 -0.05 -0.22 4.91
CA VAL A 71 -0.73 0.58 5.93
C VAL A 71 -2.25 0.47 5.71
N SER A 72 -3.00 0.31 6.79
CA SER A 72 -4.47 0.31 6.75
C SER A 72 -5.01 1.62 6.17
N ARG A 73 -6.23 1.59 5.64
CA ARG A 73 -6.89 2.78 5.05
C ARG A 73 -7.04 3.93 6.03
N ASN A 74 -7.36 3.62 7.27
CA ASN A 74 -7.49 4.59 8.37
C ASN A 74 -6.14 5.01 8.97
N LYS A 75 -5.02 4.47 8.48
CA LYS A 75 -3.65 4.72 8.93
C LYS A 75 -3.36 4.34 10.39
N LYS A 76 -4.23 3.55 11.02
CA LYS A 76 -4.06 3.12 12.40
C LYS A 76 -3.22 1.86 12.55
N PHE A 77 -3.08 1.08 11.47
CA PHE A 77 -2.38 -0.20 11.49
C PHE A 77 -1.40 -0.34 10.34
N LEU A 78 -0.31 -1.07 10.59
CA LEU A 78 0.63 -1.58 9.61
C LEU A 78 0.52 -3.11 9.62
N TYR A 79 0.33 -3.70 8.45
CA TYR A 79 0.36 -5.13 8.23
C TYR A 79 1.67 -5.50 7.56
N ALA A 80 2.43 -6.44 8.16
CA ALA A 80 3.72 -6.88 7.67
C ALA A 80 3.74 -8.39 7.51
N ALA A 81 4.04 -8.88 6.31
CA ALA A 81 4.21 -10.32 6.09
C ALA A 81 5.62 -10.76 6.50
N VAL A 82 5.71 -11.87 7.22
CA VAL A 82 6.94 -12.57 7.55
C VAL A 82 7.02 -13.80 6.66
N ARG A 83 8.07 -13.86 5.83
CA ARG A 83 8.24 -14.86 4.77
C ARG A 83 9.16 -16.01 5.17
N SER A 84 9.60 -16.07 6.41
CA SER A 84 10.21 -17.24 7.03
C SER A 84 9.14 -18.12 7.66
N ASP A 85 9.38 -19.41 7.71
CA ASP A 85 8.49 -20.37 8.37
C ASP A 85 8.48 -20.15 9.89
N PRO A 86 7.30 -20.19 10.55
CA PRO A 86 5.95 -20.25 9.98
C PRO A 86 5.53 -18.92 9.33
N PHE A 87 5.00 -19.01 8.11
CA PHE A 87 4.51 -17.84 7.37
C PHE A 87 3.38 -17.15 8.12
N ARG A 88 3.48 -15.85 8.30
CA ARG A 88 2.49 -15.10 9.06
C ARG A 88 2.40 -13.64 8.63
N VAL A 89 1.31 -13.00 8.96
CA VAL A 89 1.17 -11.54 8.92
C VAL A 89 1.12 -11.00 10.34
N LEU A 90 1.91 -9.97 10.61
CA LEU A 90 1.91 -9.22 11.85
C LEU A 90 1.08 -7.96 11.68
N THR A 91 0.25 -7.66 12.68
CA THR A 91 -0.51 -6.41 12.76
C THR A 91 0.08 -5.53 13.83
N TYR A 92 0.53 -4.33 13.44
CA TYR A 92 1.03 -3.31 14.37
C TYR A 92 0.04 -2.14 14.43
N ALA A 93 -0.27 -1.68 15.64
CA ALA A 93 -0.90 -0.37 15.83
C ALA A 93 0.14 0.72 15.62
N ILE A 94 -0.25 1.78 14.91
CA ILE A 94 0.56 2.99 14.69
C ILE A 94 0.11 4.06 15.68
N ASP A 95 1.02 4.54 16.53
CA ASP A 95 0.75 5.71 17.35
C ASP A 95 0.69 6.96 16.45
N PRO A 96 -0.44 7.69 16.42
CA PRO A 96 -0.62 8.80 15.49
C PRO A 96 0.23 10.03 15.82
N LYS A 97 0.77 10.14 17.03
CA LYS A 97 1.58 11.27 17.48
C LYS A 97 3.07 11.00 17.28
N THR A 98 3.50 9.78 17.54
CA THR A 98 4.92 9.41 17.54
C THR A 98 5.32 8.57 16.34
N GLY A 99 4.38 7.85 15.69
CA GLY A 99 4.65 6.87 14.63
C GLY A 99 5.17 5.53 15.16
N ALA A 100 5.25 5.36 16.48
CA ALA A 100 5.71 4.12 17.08
C ALA A 100 4.79 2.95 16.73
N LEU A 101 5.40 1.77 16.52
CA LEU A 101 4.70 0.53 16.19
C LEU A 101 4.56 -0.34 17.44
N THR A 102 3.34 -0.80 17.70
CA THR A 102 3.07 -1.79 18.76
C THR A 102 2.39 -3.00 18.14
N GLN A 103 3.01 -4.17 18.21
CA GLN A 103 2.41 -5.41 17.71
C GLN A 103 1.13 -5.73 18.47
N LYS A 104 0.05 -6.01 17.75
CA LYS A 104 -1.28 -6.34 18.30
C LYS A 104 -1.71 -7.76 18.01
N ALA A 105 -1.32 -8.31 16.85
CA ALA A 105 -1.69 -9.64 16.44
C ALA A 105 -0.64 -10.27 15.53
N SER A 106 -0.72 -11.59 15.42
CA SER A 106 -0.04 -12.42 14.44
C SER A 106 -1.03 -13.45 13.94
N ALA A 107 -1.19 -13.57 12.63
CA ALA A 107 -2.07 -14.55 12.00
C ALA A 107 -1.31 -15.35 10.93
N PRO A 108 -1.62 -16.64 10.72
CA PRO A 108 -0.93 -17.44 9.73
C PRO A 108 -1.26 -16.98 8.31
N LEU A 109 -0.27 -17.10 7.43
CA LEU A 109 -0.43 -16.97 5.98
C LEU A 109 -0.31 -18.35 5.33
N PRO A 110 -1.05 -18.60 4.22
CA PRO A 110 -1.03 -19.92 3.58
C PRO A 110 0.27 -20.20 2.82
N ASP A 111 1.16 -19.21 2.70
CA ASP A 111 2.43 -19.34 1.99
C ASP A 111 3.35 -18.12 2.27
N SER A 112 4.58 -18.15 1.72
CA SER A 112 5.44 -16.98 1.60
C SER A 112 4.79 -15.96 0.65
N MET A 113 4.37 -14.81 1.19
CA MET A 113 3.59 -13.80 0.46
C MET A 113 4.44 -12.55 0.19
N PRO A 114 5.11 -12.40 -0.97
CA PRO A 114 5.89 -11.22 -1.32
C PRO A 114 5.05 -9.97 -1.60
N TYR A 115 3.72 -10.05 -1.57
CA TYR A 115 2.86 -8.89 -1.72
C TYR A 115 1.68 -8.91 -0.76
N VAL A 116 1.41 -7.75 -0.15
CA VAL A 116 0.23 -7.53 0.69
C VAL A 116 -0.44 -6.19 0.34
N SER A 117 -1.75 -6.16 0.30
CA SER A 117 -2.56 -4.95 0.18
C SER A 117 -3.87 -5.12 0.95
N THR A 118 -4.65 -4.06 1.07
CA THR A 118 -6.01 -4.15 1.62
C THR A 118 -7.02 -3.74 0.55
N ASP A 119 -8.23 -4.26 0.66
CA ASP A 119 -9.37 -3.72 -0.06
C ASP A 119 -9.63 -2.25 0.36
N ASN A 120 -10.49 -1.53 -0.36
CA ASN A 120 -10.71 -0.11 -0.07
C ASN A 120 -11.52 0.16 1.19
N THR A 121 -12.25 -0.83 1.70
CA THR A 121 -12.95 -0.72 2.99
C THR A 121 -12.02 -1.01 4.18
N GLY A 122 -10.88 -1.65 3.94
CA GLY A 122 -9.96 -2.10 4.99
C GLY A 122 -10.47 -3.30 5.79
N ARG A 123 -11.43 -4.06 5.22
CA ARG A 123 -11.99 -5.27 5.86
C ARG A 123 -11.33 -6.55 5.40
N PHE A 124 -10.54 -6.49 4.34
CA PHE A 124 -9.87 -7.67 3.78
C PHE A 124 -8.42 -7.35 3.47
N LEU A 125 -7.53 -8.26 3.84
CA LEU A 125 -6.15 -8.29 3.43
C LEU A 125 -6.03 -9.21 2.22
N PHE A 126 -5.42 -8.70 1.15
CA PHE A 126 -5.05 -9.45 -0.04
C PHE A 126 -3.57 -9.78 0.00
N THR A 127 -3.23 -11.02 -0.34
CA THR A 127 -1.83 -11.47 -0.41
C THR A 127 -1.59 -12.27 -1.69
N ALA A 128 -0.37 -12.19 -2.21
CA ALA A 128 0.05 -12.95 -3.38
C ALA A 128 1.35 -13.69 -3.09
N SER A 129 1.41 -14.98 -3.46
CA SER A 129 2.59 -15.83 -3.34
C SER A 129 3.24 -16.07 -4.69
N TYR A 130 4.51 -15.66 -4.80
CA TYR A 130 5.32 -15.87 -5.99
C TYR A 130 5.72 -17.34 -6.18
N GLY A 131 6.23 -17.95 -5.09
CA GLY A 131 6.70 -19.35 -5.14
C GLY A 131 5.57 -20.38 -5.00
N GLY A 132 4.43 -19.97 -4.39
CA GLY A 132 3.29 -20.84 -4.19
C GLY A 132 2.18 -20.69 -5.24
N ASP A 133 2.36 -19.82 -6.25
CA ASP A 133 1.45 -19.68 -7.38
C ASP A 133 -0.01 -19.48 -6.97
N LYS A 134 -0.25 -18.64 -5.97
CA LYS A 134 -1.57 -18.42 -5.38
C LYS A 134 -1.76 -17.00 -4.84
N ILE A 135 -3.01 -16.64 -4.66
CA ILE A 135 -3.42 -15.48 -3.89
C ILE A 135 -4.30 -15.92 -2.73
N ALA A 136 -4.39 -15.07 -1.70
CA ALA A 136 -5.30 -15.32 -0.59
C ALA A 136 -6.00 -14.04 -0.15
N VAL A 137 -7.19 -14.22 0.43
CA VAL A 137 -8.00 -13.18 1.06
C VAL A 137 -8.20 -13.55 2.52
N SER A 138 -7.78 -12.67 3.42
CA SER A 138 -7.96 -12.84 4.87
C SER A 138 -8.82 -11.71 5.42
N PRO A 139 -9.77 -11.98 6.33
CA PRO A 139 -10.58 -10.94 6.93
C PRO A 139 -9.78 -10.09 7.90
N ILE A 140 -10.09 -8.80 7.94
CA ILE A 140 -9.64 -7.84 8.94
C ILE A 140 -10.85 -7.50 9.78
N ASN A 141 -10.81 -7.81 11.07
CA ASN A 141 -11.92 -7.57 11.98
C ASN A 141 -12.14 -6.05 12.26
N PRO A 142 -13.25 -5.66 12.89
CA PRO A 142 -13.52 -4.25 13.21
C PRO A 142 -12.45 -3.57 14.10
N SER A 143 -11.69 -4.36 14.86
CA SER A 143 -10.56 -3.87 15.67
C SER A 143 -9.29 -3.67 14.82
N GLY A 144 -9.31 -3.96 13.51
CA GLY A 144 -8.18 -3.79 12.59
C GLY A 144 -7.18 -4.94 12.60
N LEU A 145 -7.52 -6.08 13.20
CA LEU A 145 -6.65 -7.25 13.28
C LEU A 145 -6.96 -8.23 12.14
N VAL A 146 -5.93 -8.85 11.58
CA VAL A 146 -6.10 -9.92 10.59
C VAL A 146 -6.52 -11.19 11.32
N GLU A 147 -7.59 -11.83 10.84
CA GLU A 147 -8.08 -13.10 11.36
C GLU A 147 -7.12 -14.25 11.05
N ALA A 148 -7.20 -15.31 11.85
CA ALA A 148 -6.27 -16.44 11.73
C ALA A 148 -6.37 -17.20 10.41
N ALA A 149 -7.56 -17.31 9.81
CA ALA A 149 -7.78 -18.08 8.59
C ALA A 149 -8.04 -17.19 7.38
N ALA A 150 -7.40 -17.52 6.24
CA ALA A 150 -7.81 -16.98 4.96
C ALA A 150 -9.18 -17.58 4.57
N ILE A 151 -10.12 -16.71 4.17
CA ILE A 151 -11.46 -17.14 3.71
C ILE A 151 -11.43 -17.65 2.28
N GLN A 152 -10.38 -17.35 1.53
CA GLN A 152 -10.21 -17.81 0.17
C GLN A 152 -8.72 -17.92 -0.18
N VAL A 153 -8.33 -19.03 -0.81
CA VAL A 153 -7.02 -19.25 -1.42
C VAL A 153 -7.26 -19.70 -2.86
N ILE A 154 -6.70 -18.98 -3.82
CA ILE A 154 -6.96 -19.18 -5.25
C ILE A 154 -5.63 -19.46 -5.97
N PRO A 155 -5.49 -20.59 -6.68
CA PRO A 155 -4.39 -20.81 -7.62
C PRO A 155 -4.43 -19.79 -8.76
N THR A 156 -3.26 -19.31 -9.20
CA THR A 156 -3.17 -18.21 -10.18
C THR A 156 -2.42 -18.56 -11.46
N GLY A 157 -1.81 -19.72 -11.52
CA GLY A 157 -0.71 -19.97 -12.45
C GLY A 157 0.60 -19.38 -11.93
N ARG A 158 1.69 -19.54 -12.67
CA ARG A 158 3.06 -19.31 -12.19
C ARG A 158 3.32 -17.86 -11.77
N ASN A 159 3.87 -17.72 -10.57
CA ASN A 159 4.50 -16.53 -10.02
C ASN A 159 3.57 -15.31 -9.91
N ALA A 160 2.46 -15.43 -9.16
CA ALA A 160 1.65 -14.27 -8.77
C ALA A 160 2.49 -13.30 -7.94
N HIS A 161 2.65 -12.05 -8.42
CA HIS A 161 3.58 -11.11 -7.79
C HIS A 161 2.91 -9.97 -7.04
N ALA A 162 1.72 -9.59 -7.41
CA ALA A 162 0.95 -8.54 -6.75
C ALA A 162 -0.54 -8.83 -6.79
N ILE A 163 -1.30 -8.16 -5.94
CA ILE A 163 -2.76 -8.20 -5.92
C ILE A 163 -3.29 -6.85 -5.44
N LEU A 164 -4.19 -6.21 -6.17
CA LEU A 164 -4.68 -4.89 -5.82
C LEU A 164 -6.12 -4.68 -6.29
N ALA A 165 -6.97 -4.17 -5.38
CA ALA A 165 -8.32 -3.72 -5.74
C ALA A 165 -8.28 -2.39 -6.49
N ASP A 166 -9.15 -2.22 -7.46
CA ASP A 166 -9.39 -0.95 -8.13
C ASP A 166 -9.99 0.09 -7.17
N ARG A 167 -10.05 1.36 -7.57
CA ARG A 167 -10.55 2.43 -6.70
C ARG A 167 -12.03 2.32 -6.37
N THR A 168 -12.82 1.61 -7.19
CA THR A 168 -14.24 1.36 -6.92
C THR A 168 -14.47 0.22 -5.94
N ASN A 169 -13.44 -0.56 -5.65
CA ASN A 169 -13.50 -1.78 -4.83
C ASN A 169 -14.38 -2.90 -5.42
N LYS A 170 -14.59 -2.87 -6.74
CA LYS A 170 -15.40 -3.87 -7.45
C LYS A 170 -14.56 -4.90 -8.19
N PHE A 171 -13.32 -4.54 -8.53
CA PHE A 171 -12.44 -5.38 -9.33
C PHE A 171 -11.07 -5.49 -8.68
N VAL A 172 -10.45 -6.66 -8.84
CA VAL A 172 -9.11 -6.96 -8.32
C VAL A 172 -8.28 -7.53 -9.46
N TYR A 173 -7.03 -7.07 -9.55
CA TYR A 173 -6.10 -7.48 -10.59
C TYR A 173 -4.85 -8.10 -9.99
N VAL A 174 -4.36 -9.16 -10.64
CA VAL A 174 -3.21 -9.95 -10.18
C VAL A 174 -2.27 -10.20 -11.35
N PRO A 175 -1.13 -9.50 -11.41
CA PRO A 175 -0.09 -9.83 -12.38
C PRO A 175 0.60 -11.13 -11.97
N THR A 176 0.77 -12.02 -12.95
CA THR A 176 1.43 -13.31 -12.81
C THR A 176 2.63 -13.36 -13.74
N LEU A 177 3.81 -13.23 -13.16
CA LEU A 177 5.06 -13.07 -13.90
C LEU A 177 5.35 -14.25 -14.81
N GLY A 178 5.37 -15.46 -14.22
CA GLY A 178 5.71 -16.67 -14.95
C GLY A 178 4.60 -17.18 -15.88
N ALA A 179 3.34 -16.85 -15.60
CA ALA A 179 2.21 -17.13 -16.48
C ALA A 179 1.98 -16.04 -17.53
N ASN A 180 2.70 -14.90 -17.42
CA ASN A 180 2.73 -13.82 -18.38
C ASN A 180 1.38 -13.19 -18.71
N HIS A 181 0.52 -13.05 -17.68
CA HIS A 181 -0.79 -12.42 -17.82
C HIS A 181 -1.18 -11.62 -16.56
N VAL A 182 -2.25 -10.83 -16.68
CA VAL A 182 -2.90 -10.16 -15.55
C VAL A 182 -4.27 -10.77 -15.36
N LEU A 183 -4.47 -11.45 -14.24
CA LEU A 183 -5.78 -12.00 -13.86
C LEU A 183 -6.72 -10.87 -13.47
N GLN A 184 -8.00 -11.05 -13.77
CA GLN A 184 -9.08 -10.12 -13.53
C GLN A 184 -10.15 -10.80 -12.69
N PHE A 185 -10.50 -10.19 -11.54
CA PHE A 185 -11.53 -10.72 -10.65
C PHE A 185 -12.61 -9.66 -10.39
N ARG A 186 -13.82 -10.11 -10.21
CA ARG A 186 -14.88 -9.37 -9.52
C ARG A 186 -14.70 -9.56 -8.03
N PHE A 187 -14.88 -8.51 -7.28
CA PHE A 187 -14.73 -8.52 -5.83
C PHE A 187 -16.04 -8.16 -5.14
N ASP A 188 -16.52 -9.06 -4.30
CA ASP A 188 -17.63 -8.77 -3.40
C ASP A 188 -17.07 -8.21 -2.07
N ALA A 189 -17.14 -6.90 -1.91
CA ALA A 189 -16.67 -6.22 -0.72
C ALA A 189 -17.49 -6.53 0.55
N LYS A 190 -18.62 -7.22 0.48
CA LYS A 190 -19.39 -7.65 1.65
C LYS A 190 -18.84 -8.95 2.23
N THR A 191 -18.49 -9.88 1.37
CA THR A 191 -18.07 -11.24 1.75
C THR A 191 -16.56 -11.46 1.64
N GLY A 192 -15.84 -10.58 0.91
CA GLY A 192 -14.42 -10.76 0.59
C GLY A 192 -14.17 -11.70 -0.59
N LYS A 193 -15.21 -12.21 -1.23
CA LYS A 193 -15.10 -13.19 -2.30
C LYS A 193 -14.56 -12.59 -3.59
N LEU A 194 -13.55 -13.25 -4.15
CA LEU A 194 -13.05 -13.03 -5.50
C LEU A 194 -13.65 -14.08 -6.44
N THR A 195 -14.21 -13.61 -7.56
CA THR A 195 -14.74 -14.47 -8.63
C THR A 195 -14.06 -14.08 -9.94
N PRO A 196 -13.50 -15.03 -10.72
CA PRO A 196 -12.93 -14.70 -12.02
C PRO A 196 -13.86 -13.87 -12.86
N ASN A 197 -13.31 -12.89 -13.58
CA ASN A 197 -14.07 -12.06 -14.51
C ASN A 197 -14.20 -12.79 -15.87
N GLU A 198 -14.88 -12.18 -16.83
CA GLU A 198 -15.01 -12.67 -18.20
C GLU A 198 -14.52 -11.58 -19.17
N PRO A 199 -13.36 -11.77 -19.82
CA PRO A 199 -12.41 -12.86 -19.66
C PRO A 199 -11.70 -12.83 -18.28
N ALA A 200 -11.21 -14.01 -17.83
CA ALA A 200 -10.55 -14.13 -16.54
C ALA A 200 -9.16 -13.50 -16.50
N ALA A 201 -8.53 -13.28 -17.64
CA ALA A 201 -7.20 -12.72 -17.77
C ALA A 201 -7.03 -11.89 -19.03
N VAL A 202 -6.05 -11.01 -19.04
CA VAL A 202 -5.46 -10.40 -20.24
C VAL A 202 -3.99 -10.81 -20.32
N ASN A 203 -3.56 -11.25 -21.49
CA ASN A 203 -2.16 -11.64 -21.72
C ASN A 203 -1.30 -10.38 -21.90
N ALA A 204 -0.10 -10.42 -21.34
CA ALA A 204 0.99 -9.55 -21.72
C ALA A 204 1.71 -10.09 -22.96
N ARG A 205 2.59 -9.30 -23.55
CA ARG A 205 3.40 -9.77 -24.67
C ARG A 205 4.35 -10.89 -24.21
N PRO A 206 4.68 -11.86 -25.07
CA PRO A 206 5.58 -12.95 -24.70
C PRO A 206 6.87 -12.46 -24.06
N GLY A 207 7.19 -12.95 -22.87
CA GLY A 207 8.40 -12.60 -22.14
C GLY A 207 8.36 -11.28 -21.36
N ASP A 208 7.24 -10.59 -21.28
CA ASP A 208 7.12 -9.34 -20.52
C ASP A 208 7.26 -9.55 -18.99
N GLY A 209 6.66 -10.59 -18.44
CA GLY A 209 6.71 -10.88 -17.01
C GLY A 209 6.02 -9.82 -16.14
N PRO A 210 4.68 -9.69 -16.18
CA PRO A 210 3.92 -8.74 -15.37
C PRO A 210 4.21 -8.89 -13.87
N ARG A 211 4.57 -7.79 -13.20
CA ARG A 211 5.06 -7.85 -11.81
C ARG A 211 4.26 -6.97 -10.84
N HIS A 212 4.33 -5.67 -11.00
CA HIS A 212 3.65 -4.70 -10.14
C HIS A 212 2.65 -3.88 -10.93
N LEU A 213 1.67 -3.33 -10.22
CA LEU A 213 0.60 -2.57 -10.84
C LEU A 213 0.21 -1.34 -10.01
N VAL A 214 -0.30 -0.32 -10.70
CA VAL A 214 -0.83 0.90 -10.08
C VAL A 214 -1.97 1.47 -10.92
N PHE A 215 -3.01 1.97 -10.27
CA PHE A 215 -4.11 2.63 -10.94
C PHE A 215 -3.84 4.12 -11.16
N SER A 216 -4.29 4.65 -12.30
CA SER A 216 -4.38 6.10 -12.49
C SER A 216 -5.28 6.74 -11.42
N ALA A 217 -5.08 8.04 -11.17
CA ALA A 217 -5.87 8.76 -10.15
C ALA A 217 -7.38 8.72 -10.42
N ASN A 218 -7.78 8.74 -11.69
CA ASN A 218 -9.18 8.69 -12.12
C ASN A 218 -9.72 7.27 -12.33
N ASN A 219 -8.96 6.22 -12.01
CA ASN A 219 -9.31 4.80 -12.19
C ASN A 219 -9.62 4.37 -13.64
N LYS A 220 -9.22 5.17 -14.64
CA LYS A 220 -9.44 4.82 -16.05
C LYS A 220 -8.39 3.87 -16.60
N TYR A 221 -7.21 3.85 -15.98
CA TYR A 221 -6.07 3.07 -16.46
C TYR A 221 -5.43 2.27 -15.32
N LEU A 222 -4.94 1.09 -15.68
CA LEU A 222 -4.03 0.28 -14.91
C LEU A 222 -2.68 0.28 -15.60
N TYR A 223 -1.62 0.62 -14.87
CA TYR A 223 -0.24 0.51 -15.33
C TYR A 223 0.39 -0.73 -14.71
N VAL A 224 0.99 -1.56 -15.55
CA VAL A 224 1.65 -2.80 -15.13
C VAL A 224 3.12 -2.72 -15.51
N LEU A 225 4.00 -2.80 -14.51
CA LEU A 225 5.44 -2.90 -14.71
C LEU A 225 5.80 -4.37 -14.97
N ASN A 226 6.49 -4.60 -16.07
CA ASN A 226 7.00 -5.91 -16.44
C ASN A 226 8.44 -6.08 -15.95
N GLU A 227 8.71 -7.19 -15.25
CA GLU A 227 10.02 -7.46 -14.69
C GLU A 227 11.06 -7.80 -15.73
N LEU A 228 10.71 -8.64 -16.71
CA LEU A 228 11.68 -9.23 -17.64
C LEU A 228 12.08 -8.27 -18.77
N THR A 229 11.16 -7.41 -19.22
CA THR A 229 11.43 -6.44 -20.30
C THR A 229 11.67 -5.02 -19.80
N GLY A 230 11.30 -4.70 -18.55
CA GLY A 230 11.34 -3.36 -18.02
C GLY A 230 10.36 -2.40 -18.72
N ASN A 231 9.34 -2.93 -19.39
CA ASN A 231 8.29 -2.11 -19.99
C ASN A 231 7.18 -1.82 -18.96
N VAL A 232 6.47 -0.74 -19.17
CA VAL A 232 5.21 -0.44 -18.50
C VAL A 232 4.09 -0.57 -19.51
N ILE A 233 3.17 -1.50 -19.27
CA ILE A 233 1.95 -1.61 -20.07
C ILE A 233 0.88 -0.73 -19.44
N GLN A 234 0.21 0.07 -20.27
CA GLN A 234 -0.99 0.81 -19.92
C GLN A 234 -2.22 0.06 -20.42
N PHE A 235 -3.08 -0.34 -19.51
CA PHE A 235 -4.40 -0.91 -19.82
C PHE A 235 -5.50 0.11 -19.55
N ALA A 236 -6.45 0.26 -20.46
CA ALA A 236 -7.72 0.89 -20.18
C ALA A 236 -8.61 -0.08 -19.39
N ILE A 237 -9.36 0.45 -18.41
CA ILE A 237 -10.29 -0.31 -17.58
C ILE A 237 -11.70 -0.02 -18.03
N ASP A 238 -12.47 -1.04 -18.42
CA ASP A 238 -13.92 -0.92 -18.57
C ASP A 238 -14.54 -0.76 -17.17
N ALA A 239 -15.10 0.40 -16.88
CA ALA A 239 -15.62 0.72 -15.57
C ALA A 239 -16.84 -0.12 -15.15
N LYS A 240 -17.57 -0.74 -16.10
CA LYS A 240 -18.73 -1.58 -15.84
C LYS A 240 -18.35 -3.05 -15.70
N LYS A 241 -17.47 -3.52 -16.58
CA LYS A 241 -17.08 -4.94 -16.65
C LYS A 241 -15.82 -5.25 -15.84
N GLY A 242 -14.94 -4.27 -15.61
CA GLY A 242 -13.62 -4.46 -14.99
C GLY A 242 -12.63 -5.18 -15.89
N THR A 243 -12.89 -5.25 -17.20
CA THR A 243 -12.00 -5.86 -18.17
C THR A 243 -10.91 -4.87 -18.59
N LEU A 244 -9.72 -5.41 -18.90
CA LEU A 244 -8.55 -4.65 -19.33
C LEU A 244 -8.37 -4.75 -20.84
N THR A 245 -8.03 -3.62 -21.47
CA THR A 245 -7.61 -3.55 -22.88
C THR A 245 -6.29 -2.81 -22.96
N GLU A 246 -5.25 -3.41 -23.58
CA GLU A 246 -3.95 -2.74 -23.75
C GLU A 246 -4.12 -1.48 -24.63
N VAL A 247 -3.57 -0.37 -24.15
CA VAL A 247 -3.54 0.92 -24.87
C VAL A 247 -2.13 1.22 -25.39
N ALA A 248 -1.14 1.00 -24.54
CA ALA A 248 0.25 1.28 -24.85
C ALA A 248 1.21 0.40 -24.05
N SER A 249 2.41 0.21 -24.58
CA SER A 249 3.53 -0.35 -23.84
C SER A 249 4.74 0.53 -24.07
N VAL A 250 5.30 1.05 -22.98
CA VAL A 250 6.40 2.03 -23.01
C VAL A 250 7.59 1.49 -22.23
N ALA A 251 8.79 1.70 -22.76
CA ALA A 251 10.00 1.35 -22.05
C ALA A 251 10.20 2.24 -20.82
N SER A 252 10.47 1.65 -19.66
CA SER A 252 10.79 2.38 -18.43
C SER A 252 12.26 2.82 -18.38
N VAL A 253 13.12 2.24 -19.23
CA VAL A 253 14.56 2.56 -19.33
C VAL A 253 14.96 2.87 -20.78
N PRO A 254 15.94 3.78 -20.98
CA PRO A 254 16.48 4.06 -22.32
C PRO A 254 17.04 2.81 -23.00
N ALA A 255 16.94 2.74 -24.33
CA ALA A 255 17.40 1.59 -25.10
C ALA A 255 18.89 1.25 -24.85
N ALA A 256 19.74 2.28 -24.70
CA ALA A 256 21.16 2.13 -24.40
C ALA A 256 21.43 1.46 -23.04
N VAL A 257 20.50 1.54 -22.09
CA VAL A 257 20.62 0.93 -20.77
C VAL A 257 20.07 -0.51 -20.74
N ARG A 258 19.11 -0.83 -21.62
CA ARG A 258 18.48 -2.17 -21.67
C ARG A 258 19.46 -3.29 -21.97
N SER A 259 20.41 -3.05 -22.88
CA SER A 259 21.42 -4.06 -23.27
C SER A 259 22.39 -4.39 -22.12
N THR A 260 22.48 -3.54 -21.10
CA THR A 260 23.34 -3.75 -19.92
C THR A 260 22.59 -4.31 -18.72
N LEU A 261 21.24 -4.37 -18.79
CA LEU A 261 20.39 -4.92 -17.72
C LEU A 261 20.08 -6.38 -18.04
N HIS A 262 21.03 -7.27 -17.77
CA HIS A 262 20.82 -8.71 -17.94
C HIS A 262 19.89 -9.35 -16.91
N ASP A 263 19.59 -8.63 -15.82
CA ASP A 263 18.67 -9.08 -14.76
C ASP A 263 17.67 -7.97 -14.43
N ALA A 264 16.40 -8.24 -14.59
CA ALA A 264 15.28 -7.36 -14.24
C ALA A 264 15.23 -6.99 -12.74
N GLU A 265 15.93 -7.72 -11.88
CA GLU A 265 16.14 -7.38 -10.47
C GLU A 265 16.82 -6.02 -10.30
N ARG A 266 17.56 -5.52 -11.28
CA ARG A 266 18.20 -4.18 -11.27
C ARG A 266 17.23 -3.05 -11.58
N ILE A 267 16.09 -3.32 -12.21
CA ILE A 267 15.04 -2.33 -12.50
C ILE A 267 14.06 -2.20 -11.32
N ALA A 268 14.06 -3.18 -10.42
CA ALA A 268 13.17 -3.26 -9.25
C ALA A 268 13.48 -2.32 -8.07
N PRO A 269 14.57 -1.51 -7.99
CA PRO A 269 14.87 -0.69 -6.81
C PRO A 269 13.81 0.37 -6.50
N PHE A 270 12.84 0.60 -7.39
CA PHE A 270 11.94 1.76 -7.28
C PHE A 270 10.53 1.45 -6.80
N ALA A 271 10.24 0.24 -6.39
CA ALA A 271 8.84 -0.19 -6.27
C ALA A 271 8.21 -0.22 -4.87
N ASN A 272 8.88 0.01 -3.74
CA ASN A 272 8.24 -0.16 -2.41
C ASN A 272 8.67 0.81 -1.30
N VAL A 273 8.56 2.13 -1.48
CA VAL A 273 8.44 3.03 -0.32
C VAL A 273 6.97 3.37 -0.12
N LYS A 274 6.37 2.91 0.98
CA LYS A 274 5.03 3.32 1.39
C LYS A 274 5.16 4.43 2.42
N VAL A 275 4.78 5.64 2.02
CA VAL A 275 4.75 6.81 2.90
C VAL A 275 3.40 6.85 3.61
N ALA A 276 3.39 6.63 4.92
CA ALA A 276 2.21 6.83 5.74
C ALA A 276 2.00 8.34 5.97
N GLY A 277 0.99 8.94 5.35
CA GLY A 277 0.66 10.36 5.59
C GLY A 277 0.26 11.17 4.37
N GLY A 278 0.47 10.68 3.17
CA GLY A 278 0.08 11.38 1.93
C GLY A 278 -0.92 10.59 1.10
N ASN A 279 -1.75 11.30 0.34
CA ASN A 279 -2.75 10.71 -0.59
C ASN A 279 -2.11 10.08 -1.85
N LYS A 280 -0.80 9.84 -1.89
CA LYS A 280 -0.10 9.27 -3.05
C LYS A 280 0.67 8.04 -2.61
N ARG A 281 0.29 6.90 -3.19
CA ARG A 281 1.02 5.63 -3.06
C ARG A 281 2.19 5.66 -4.03
N HIS A 282 3.39 5.71 -3.52
CA HIS A 282 4.60 5.38 -4.27
C HIS A 282 5.31 4.29 -3.47
N GLY A 283 5.67 3.22 -4.15
CA GLY A 283 6.38 2.13 -3.52
C GLY A 283 7.79 2.02 -4.08
N LEU A 284 8.81 1.91 -3.23
CA LEU A 284 10.19 1.59 -3.58
C LEU A 284 10.60 0.33 -2.79
N SER A 285 11.19 -0.68 -3.40
CA SER A 285 11.83 -1.79 -2.69
C SER A 285 13.33 -1.79 -2.95
N ASN A 286 14.13 -1.89 -1.89
CA ASN A 286 15.54 -2.19 -2.02
C ASN A 286 15.73 -3.72 -1.91
N TYR A 287 16.06 -4.36 -3.03
CA TYR A 287 16.69 -5.67 -3.04
C TYR A 287 18.21 -5.48 -3.09
N LYS A 288 18.91 -5.74 -1.98
CA LYS A 288 20.32 -6.10 -2.05
C LYS A 288 20.40 -7.63 -2.11
N LYS A 289 21.01 -8.14 -3.14
CA LYS A 289 21.52 -9.52 -3.17
C LYS A 289 22.56 -9.66 -2.06
N ALA A 290 22.38 -10.62 -1.18
CA ALA A 290 23.48 -11.20 -0.42
C ALA A 290 24.23 -12.18 -1.34
#